data_943af155a1951be6b40b11bedf26b8cc
#
_entry.id   943af155a1951be6b40b11bedf26b8cc
#
_cell.length_a   1.000
_cell.length_b   1.000
_cell.length_c   1.000
_cell.angle_alpha   90.00
_cell.angle_beta   90.00
_cell.angle_gamma   90.00
#
_symmetry.space_group_name_H-M   'P 1'
#
loop_
_entity.id
_entity.type
_entity.pdbx_description
1 polymer ?
#
loop_
_entity_poly.entity_id
_entity_poly.type
_entity_poly.pdbx_seq_one_letter_code
_entity_poly.pdbx_strand_id
1 'polypeptide(L)'
;MIFRGGAMWETAIFRGHRPLPVLGNGQNAKSTPQGLAAMTPDMMKISAAVRALAFVEPGMRLGLGTGSTAARFVDLLGQEVKKGLDVVCVPTSEATRRQAEALGIALTTLDEVPFLDLTIDGADEIDKELRLIKGGGGALLREKIVATASDRMLVIADETKLVTTLGAFPLPVEVVTFGLNATRNMIEMLAADAGCQGDIRLRHLPDGNVFKTDSGNCIFDCHFGRIDDPESLDEALKFIPGVVENGLFLGIADAAVIGGSDGISVLSASYGEEAEAG
;
A
#
# COMPACT_ATOMS: atom_id res chain seq x y z
N MET A 1 -10.51 -29.25 -34.36
CA MET A 1 -11.72 -28.51 -33.86
C MET A 1 -11.24 -27.54 -32.81
N ILE A 2 -11.02 -26.29 -33.24
CA ILE A 2 -10.33 -25.24 -32.46
C ILE A 2 -11.40 -24.48 -31.70
N PHE A 3 -11.42 -24.56 -30.38
CA PHE A 3 -12.26 -23.69 -29.54
C PHE A 3 -11.54 -22.34 -29.34
N ARG A 4 -12.01 -21.34 -30.09
CA ARG A 4 -11.81 -19.93 -29.74
C ARG A 4 -12.84 -19.60 -28.67
N GLY A 5 -12.42 -19.33 -27.45
CA GLY A 5 -13.22 -18.78 -26.37
C GLY A 5 -12.47 -17.58 -25.80
N GLY A 6 -12.56 -16.46 -26.50
CA GLY A 6 -12.08 -15.17 -26.00
C GLY A 6 -13.16 -14.48 -25.17
N ALA A 7 -12.70 -13.79 -24.15
CA ALA A 7 -13.29 -12.58 -23.55
C ALA A 7 -14.74 -12.67 -23.01
N MET A 8 -14.90 -13.06 -21.75
CA MET A 8 -16.11 -12.78 -20.99
C MET A 8 -15.85 -12.36 -19.53
N TRP A 9 -14.61 -12.09 -19.12
CA TRP A 9 -14.27 -11.64 -17.79
C TRP A 9 -13.63 -10.22 -17.76
N GLU A 10 -13.33 -9.63 -18.92
CA GLU A 10 -12.74 -8.27 -19.01
C GLU A 10 -13.73 -7.12 -18.73
N THR A 11 -15.04 -7.37 -18.66
CA THR A 11 -16.05 -6.30 -18.57
C THR A 11 -16.62 -6.06 -17.17
N ALA A 12 -16.15 -6.77 -16.14
CA ALA A 12 -16.70 -6.66 -14.79
C ALA A 12 -15.88 -5.83 -13.79
N ILE A 13 -14.68 -5.37 -14.15
CA ILE A 13 -13.76 -4.71 -13.20
C ILE A 13 -13.62 -3.19 -13.43
N PHE A 14 -14.05 -2.65 -14.57
CA PHE A 14 -14.01 -1.21 -14.81
C PHE A 14 -15.33 -0.53 -14.42
N ARG A 15 -15.55 -0.30 -13.11
CA ARG A 15 -16.44 0.77 -12.65
C ARG A 15 -15.69 2.08 -12.81
N GLY A 16 -16.31 3.04 -13.55
CA GLY A 16 -15.71 4.32 -13.91
C GLY A 16 -15.07 5.02 -12.71
N HIS A 17 -13.75 5.14 -12.76
CA HIS A 17 -12.96 5.87 -11.78
C HIS A 17 -13.40 7.33 -11.78
N ARG A 18 -14.03 7.79 -10.69
CA ARG A 18 -14.12 9.23 -10.44
C ARG A 18 -12.72 9.70 -10.06
N PRO A 19 -12.13 10.66 -10.78
CA PRO A 19 -10.83 11.21 -10.38
C PRO A 19 -10.92 11.77 -8.96
N LEU A 20 -9.86 11.58 -8.18
CA LEU A 20 -9.74 12.23 -6.87
C LEU A 20 -9.91 13.75 -7.07
N PRO A 21 -10.65 14.47 -6.21
CA PRO A 21 -10.82 15.89 -6.35
C PRO A 21 -9.43 16.55 -6.37
N VAL A 22 -9.13 17.27 -7.47
CA VAL A 22 -7.93 18.10 -7.58
C VAL A 22 -8.16 19.28 -6.63
N LEU A 23 -7.81 19.09 -5.37
CA LEU A 23 -7.74 20.18 -4.42
C LEU A 23 -6.53 21.04 -4.83
N GLY A 24 -6.81 22.22 -5.41
CA GLY A 24 -5.83 23.11 -6.01
C GLY A 24 -4.56 23.23 -5.17
N ASN A 25 -3.42 23.21 -5.84
CA ASN A 25 -2.13 23.59 -5.26
C ASN A 25 -2.30 24.98 -4.68
N GLY A 26 -2.37 25.10 -3.34
CA GLY A 26 -2.32 26.36 -2.66
C GLY A 26 -1.07 27.11 -3.12
N GLN A 27 -1.27 28.25 -3.81
CA GLN A 27 -0.19 29.05 -4.35
C GLN A 27 0.80 29.38 -3.22
N ASN A 28 2.06 29.03 -3.45
CA ASN A 28 3.22 29.37 -2.63
C ASN A 28 3.25 30.85 -2.35
N ALA A 29 2.88 31.26 -1.15
CA ALA A 29 3.33 32.51 -0.58
C ALA A 29 4.79 32.32 -0.14
N LYS A 30 5.74 32.74 -0.97
CA LYS A 30 7.16 32.85 -0.60
C LYS A 30 7.30 33.89 0.52
N SER A 31 7.31 33.43 1.75
CA SER A 31 7.89 34.16 2.87
C SER A 31 8.65 33.13 3.70
N THR A 32 9.95 33.08 3.53
CA THR A 32 10.86 32.29 4.35
C THR A 32 11.02 33.00 5.70
N PRO A 33 10.48 32.48 6.81
CA PRO A 33 10.93 32.89 8.13
C PRO A 33 12.21 32.12 8.43
N GLN A 34 13.29 32.83 8.66
CA GLN A 34 14.51 32.29 9.24
C GLN A 34 14.17 31.66 10.60
N GLY A 35 14.43 30.34 10.75
CA GLY A 35 14.39 29.68 12.05
C GLY A 35 13.36 28.58 12.27
N LEU A 36 12.73 27.98 11.24
CA LEU A 36 11.96 26.75 11.44
C LEU A 36 12.93 25.58 11.60
N ALA A 37 12.77 24.83 12.72
CA ALA A 37 13.42 23.54 12.88
C ALA A 37 13.06 22.62 11.69
N ALA A 38 14.04 21.89 11.15
CA ALA A 38 13.80 20.96 10.06
C ALA A 38 12.67 19.97 10.43
N MET A 39 11.75 19.73 9.51
CA MET A 39 10.64 18.79 9.72
C MET A 39 11.21 17.39 10.00
N THR A 40 10.77 16.79 11.10
CA THR A 40 11.15 15.40 11.42
C THR A 40 10.35 14.42 10.56
N PRO A 41 10.85 13.20 10.32
CA PRO A 41 10.08 12.18 9.61
C PRO A 41 8.68 11.93 10.20
N ASP A 42 8.52 12.02 11.53
CA ASP A 42 7.22 11.87 12.17
C ASP A 42 6.28 13.04 11.87
N MET A 43 6.78 14.27 11.81
CA MET A 43 6.00 15.44 11.38
C MET A 43 5.56 15.34 9.92
N MET A 44 6.42 14.81 9.04
CA MET A 44 6.09 14.57 7.63
C MET A 44 4.97 13.53 7.50
N LYS A 45 5.02 12.43 8.26
CA LYS A 45 3.95 11.41 8.31
C LYS A 45 2.63 12.00 8.79
N ILE A 46 2.67 12.82 9.83
CA ILE A 46 1.48 13.51 10.35
C ILE A 46 0.90 14.46 9.29
N SER A 47 1.73 15.22 8.60
CA SER A 47 1.27 16.15 7.56
C SER A 47 0.60 15.40 6.39
N ALA A 48 1.17 14.27 5.95
CA ALA A 48 0.55 13.41 4.94
C ALA A 48 -0.79 12.84 5.42
N ALA A 49 -0.86 12.37 6.66
CA ALA A 49 -2.09 11.86 7.26
C ALA A 49 -3.19 12.93 7.40
N VAL A 50 -2.83 14.15 7.83
CA VAL A 50 -3.76 15.30 7.89
C VAL A 50 -4.31 15.61 6.49
N ARG A 51 -3.45 15.62 5.47
CA ARG A 51 -3.88 15.89 4.09
C ARG A 51 -4.80 14.79 3.57
N ALA A 52 -4.56 13.53 3.94
CA ALA A 52 -5.38 12.40 3.53
C ALA A 52 -6.81 12.47 4.09
N LEU A 53 -7.03 13.05 5.28
CA LEU A 53 -8.38 13.27 5.81
C LEU A 53 -9.28 14.11 4.90
N ALA A 54 -8.71 15.01 4.09
CA ALA A 54 -9.50 15.82 3.15
C ALA A 54 -10.13 15.01 2.01
N PHE A 55 -9.77 13.72 1.86
CA PHE A 55 -10.38 12.81 0.90
C PHE A 55 -11.48 11.93 1.51
N VAL A 56 -11.72 12.04 2.82
CA VAL A 56 -12.74 11.28 3.53
C VAL A 56 -14.02 12.09 3.62
N GLU A 57 -15.11 11.50 3.18
CA GLU A 57 -16.46 12.09 3.23
C GLU A 57 -17.37 11.26 4.15
N PRO A 58 -18.38 11.88 4.78
CA PRO A 58 -19.36 11.13 5.59
C PRO A 58 -20.08 10.05 4.78
N GLY A 59 -20.28 8.90 5.40
CA GLY A 59 -20.90 7.72 4.78
C GLY A 59 -19.94 6.82 4.01
N MET A 60 -18.66 7.17 3.89
CA MET A 60 -17.68 6.33 3.21
C MET A 60 -17.39 5.04 3.97
N ARG A 61 -17.12 3.99 3.20
CA ARG A 61 -16.54 2.71 3.64
C ARG A 61 -15.05 2.75 3.36
N LEU A 62 -14.23 2.68 4.41
CA LEU A 62 -12.80 2.90 4.31
C LEU A 62 -12.00 1.64 4.59
N GLY A 63 -10.93 1.43 3.82
CA GLY A 63 -9.83 0.54 4.18
C GLY A 63 -8.82 1.27 5.04
N LEU A 64 -8.48 0.71 6.21
CA LEU A 64 -7.49 1.27 7.12
C LEU A 64 -6.20 0.48 7.05
N GLY A 65 -5.17 1.11 6.53
CA GLY A 65 -3.84 0.53 6.35
C GLY A 65 -3.10 0.21 7.64
N THR A 66 -1.89 -0.33 7.47
CA THR A 66 -1.00 -0.74 8.56
C THR A 66 0.35 -0.01 8.47
N GLY A 67 0.99 0.21 9.61
CA GLY A 67 2.30 0.85 9.69
C GLY A 67 2.25 2.25 10.32
N SER A 68 3.44 2.85 10.49
CA SER A 68 3.58 4.07 11.30
C SER A 68 2.85 5.29 10.74
N THR A 69 2.76 5.45 9.41
CA THR A 69 2.04 6.56 8.78
C THR A 69 0.53 6.32 8.82
N ALA A 70 0.09 5.09 8.50
CA ALA A 70 -1.31 4.69 8.60
C ALA A 70 -1.85 4.84 10.03
N ALA A 71 -1.06 4.51 11.06
CA ALA A 71 -1.45 4.69 12.45
C ALA A 71 -1.73 6.17 12.79
N ARG A 72 -0.95 7.13 12.23
CA ARG A 72 -1.24 8.58 12.40
C ARG A 72 -2.57 8.97 11.75
N PHE A 73 -2.86 8.39 10.58
CA PHE A 73 -4.16 8.61 9.93
C PHE A 73 -5.31 8.06 10.77
N VAL A 74 -5.21 6.85 11.31
CA VAL A 74 -6.23 6.23 12.17
C VAL A 74 -6.47 7.05 13.43
N ASP A 75 -5.40 7.60 14.06
CA ASP A 75 -5.54 8.49 15.22
C ASP A 75 -6.34 9.76 14.87
N LEU A 76 -6.05 10.38 13.73
CA LEU A 76 -6.74 11.58 13.26
C LEU A 76 -8.19 11.28 12.87
N LEU A 77 -8.44 10.17 12.17
CA LEU A 77 -9.79 9.70 11.80
C LEU A 77 -10.63 9.50 13.07
N GLY A 78 -10.07 8.89 14.11
CA GLY A 78 -10.77 8.71 15.39
C GLY A 78 -11.15 10.02 16.07
N GLN A 79 -10.37 11.10 15.86
CA GLN A 79 -10.74 12.43 16.36
C GLN A 79 -11.92 13.00 15.57
N GLU A 80 -11.97 12.82 14.24
CA GLU A 80 -13.10 13.27 13.42
C GLU A 80 -14.38 12.45 13.68
N VAL A 81 -14.26 11.13 13.91
CA VAL A 81 -15.39 10.28 14.33
C VAL A 81 -15.99 10.77 15.65
N LYS A 82 -15.17 11.16 16.64
CA LYS A 82 -15.65 11.76 17.89
C LYS A 82 -16.37 13.10 17.69
N LYS A 83 -16.10 13.80 16.59
CA LYS A 83 -16.80 15.05 16.21
C LYS A 83 -18.06 14.79 15.39
N GLY A 84 -18.37 13.52 15.06
CA GLY A 84 -19.58 13.12 14.36
C GLY A 84 -19.37 12.72 12.91
N LEU A 85 -18.14 12.51 12.45
CA LEU A 85 -17.89 11.93 11.13
C LEU A 85 -18.40 10.48 11.12
N ASP A 86 -19.34 10.19 10.22
CA ASP A 86 -19.93 8.87 10.04
C ASP A 86 -19.15 8.11 8.94
N VAL A 87 -18.44 7.06 9.33
CA VAL A 87 -17.71 6.15 8.43
C VAL A 87 -17.71 4.75 9.00
N VAL A 88 -17.61 3.74 8.14
CA VAL A 88 -17.39 2.35 8.54
C VAL A 88 -16.09 1.85 7.90
N CYS A 89 -15.30 1.07 8.66
CA CYS A 89 -13.94 0.80 8.26
C CYS A 89 -13.59 -0.69 8.30
N VAL A 90 -12.72 -1.13 7.37
CA VAL A 90 -12.11 -2.45 7.35
C VAL A 90 -10.61 -2.31 7.61
N PRO A 91 -10.07 -2.84 8.72
CA PRO A 91 -8.65 -2.78 9.04
C PRO A 91 -7.85 -3.86 8.31
N THR A 92 -6.64 -3.54 7.87
CA THR A 92 -5.74 -4.46 7.17
C THR A 92 -4.91 -5.35 8.11
N SER A 93 -4.97 -5.12 9.42
CA SER A 93 -4.26 -5.93 10.43
C SER A 93 -4.97 -5.94 11.78
N GLU A 94 -4.63 -6.92 12.61
CA GLU A 94 -5.10 -6.97 14.01
C GLU A 94 -4.57 -5.78 14.84
N ALA A 95 -3.42 -5.24 14.51
CA ALA A 95 -2.87 -4.05 15.15
C ALA A 95 -3.74 -2.82 14.84
N THR A 96 -4.07 -2.60 13.56
CA THR A 96 -4.95 -1.51 13.11
C THR A 96 -6.37 -1.69 13.65
N ARG A 97 -6.90 -2.93 13.70
CA ARG A 97 -8.20 -3.22 14.29
C ARG A 97 -8.27 -2.76 15.75
N ARG A 98 -7.30 -3.18 16.58
CA ARG A 98 -7.25 -2.78 17.99
C ARG A 98 -7.13 -1.27 18.18
N GLN A 99 -6.34 -0.58 17.36
CA GLN A 99 -6.22 0.88 17.40
C GLN A 99 -7.55 1.56 17.07
N ALA A 100 -8.21 1.15 16.00
CA ALA A 100 -9.49 1.72 15.56
C ALA A 100 -10.61 1.49 16.60
N GLU A 101 -10.69 0.27 17.17
CA GLU A 101 -11.63 -0.03 18.27
C GLU A 101 -11.43 0.86 19.49
N ALA A 102 -10.18 1.04 19.92
CA ALA A 102 -9.85 1.90 21.05
C ALA A 102 -10.22 3.38 20.82
N LEU A 103 -10.28 3.82 19.57
CA LEU A 103 -10.67 5.17 19.17
C LEU A 103 -12.19 5.32 18.96
N GLY A 104 -12.95 4.22 18.97
CA GLY A 104 -14.40 4.22 18.75
C GLY A 104 -14.79 4.32 17.28
N ILE A 105 -13.90 3.97 16.36
CA ILE A 105 -14.19 3.89 14.91
C ILE A 105 -15.04 2.65 14.65
N ALA A 106 -16.15 2.81 13.91
CA ALA A 106 -17.01 1.68 13.54
C ALA A 106 -16.28 0.76 12.55
N LEU A 107 -16.20 -0.54 12.88
CA LEU A 107 -15.54 -1.56 12.08
C LEU A 107 -16.53 -2.55 11.49
N THR A 108 -16.16 -3.09 10.33
CA THR A 108 -16.85 -4.15 9.60
C THR A 108 -15.84 -5.10 8.96
N THR A 109 -16.31 -6.03 8.16
CA THR A 109 -15.49 -6.99 7.40
C THR A 109 -15.80 -6.89 5.91
N LEU A 110 -14.89 -7.41 5.06
CA LEU A 110 -15.16 -7.51 3.61
C LEU A 110 -16.25 -8.53 3.29
N ASP A 111 -16.58 -9.45 4.19
CA ASP A 111 -17.70 -10.38 4.03
C ASP A 111 -19.06 -9.67 4.17
N GLU A 112 -19.13 -8.63 5.02
CA GLU A 112 -20.33 -7.81 5.21
C GLU A 112 -20.40 -6.66 4.20
N VAL A 113 -19.24 -6.04 3.89
CA VAL A 113 -19.10 -4.91 2.98
C VAL A 113 -18.01 -5.22 1.96
N PRO A 114 -18.35 -5.90 0.85
CA PRO A 114 -17.37 -6.43 -0.11
C PRO A 114 -16.69 -5.37 -1.00
N PHE A 115 -17.17 -4.12 -0.96
CA PHE A 115 -16.62 -3.01 -1.73
C PHE A 115 -16.44 -1.79 -0.83
N LEU A 116 -15.26 -1.18 -0.91
CA LEU A 116 -14.91 0.03 -0.18
C LEU A 116 -14.80 1.22 -1.13
N ASP A 117 -15.00 2.42 -0.60
CA ASP A 117 -14.93 3.65 -1.40
C ASP A 117 -13.48 4.15 -1.50
N LEU A 118 -12.69 3.96 -0.44
CA LEU A 118 -11.30 4.44 -0.39
C LEU A 118 -10.49 3.63 0.63
N THR A 119 -9.34 3.11 0.21
CA THR A 119 -8.31 2.62 1.14
C THR A 119 -7.22 3.67 1.31
N ILE A 120 -6.83 3.93 2.57
CA ILE A 120 -5.72 4.82 2.92
C ILE A 120 -4.66 3.98 3.64
N ASP A 121 -3.47 3.87 3.06
CA ASP A 121 -2.40 3.01 3.57
C ASP A 121 -1.02 3.63 3.36
N GLY A 122 -0.01 3.13 4.08
CA GLY A 122 1.39 3.48 3.90
C GLY A 122 2.07 2.67 2.80
N ALA A 123 3.35 3.00 2.53
CA ALA A 123 4.24 2.21 1.70
C ALA A 123 5.66 2.22 2.26
N ASP A 124 6.44 1.17 1.95
CA ASP A 124 7.85 1.07 2.29
C ASP A 124 8.72 1.74 1.21
N GLU A 125 8.32 1.62 -0.06
CA GLU A 125 8.87 2.35 -1.21
C GLU A 125 7.76 2.75 -2.18
N ILE A 126 7.96 3.86 -2.89
CA ILE A 126 7.06 4.40 -3.91
C ILE A 126 7.92 4.93 -5.06
N ASP A 127 7.70 4.45 -6.28
CA ASP A 127 8.35 5.02 -7.46
C ASP A 127 7.45 6.04 -8.18
N LYS A 128 7.96 6.62 -9.26
CA LYS A 128 7.25 7.68 -10.01
C LYS A 128 6.02 7.18 -10.77
N GLU A 129 5.91 5.88 -11.03
CA GLU A 129 4.76 5.20 -11.62
C GLU A 129 3.72 4.76 -10.59
N LEU A 130 3.89 5.14 -9.31
CA LEU A 130 3.07 4.69 -8.17
C LEU A 130 3.10 3.16 -7.97
N ARG A 131 4.18 2.49 -8.39
CA ARG A 131 4.44 1.11 -8.01
C ARG A 131 5.03 1.14 -6.61
N LEU A 132 4.60 0.19 -5.76
CA LEU A 132 4.96 0.22 -4.35
C LEU A 132 5.66 -1.06 -3.93
N ILE A 133 6.53 -0.95 -2.92
CA ILE A 133 6.84 -2.05 -2.02
C ILE A 133 6.11 -1.80 -0.70
N LYS A 134 5.39 -2.81 -0.23
CA LYS A 134 4.67 -2.84 1.04
C LYS A 134 4.95 -4.14 1.80
N GLY A 135 4.53 -4.20 3.06
CA GLY A 135 4.65 -5.40 3.88
C GLY A 135 5.77 -5.38 4.91
N GLY A 136 6.45 -4.25 5.11
CA GLY A 136 7.40 -4.06 6.23
C GLY A 136 6.74 -4.32 7.59
N GLY A 137 5.46 -3.99 7.76
CA GLY A 137 4.63 -4.30 8.92
C GLY A 137 4.10 -5.73 8.99
N GLY A 138 4.31 -6.56 7.96
CA GLY A 138 3.86 -7.96 7.93
C GLY A 138 2.37 -8.18 7.61
N ALA A 139 1.69 -7.19 7.04
CA ALA A 139 0.25 -7.25 6.75
C ALA A 139 -0.08 -7.28 5.24
N LEU A 140 0.93 -7.46 4.38
CA LEU A 140 0.86 -7.26 2.92
C LEU A 140 -0.32 -7.97 2.24
N LEU A 141 -0.66 -9.19 2.66
CA LEU A 141 -1.77 -9.96 2.08
C LEU A 141 -3.11 -9.25 2.33
N ARG A 142 -3.40 -8.92 3.61
CA ARG A 142 -4.64 -8.23 3.96
C ARG A 142 -4.67 -6.81 3.39
N GLU A 143 -3.52 -6.11 3.38
CA GLU A 143 -3.39 -4.79 2.74
C GLU A 143 -3.77 -4.86 1.25
N LYS A 144 -3.26 -5.85 0.51
CA LYS A 144 -3.57 -6.02 -0.91
C LYS A 144 -5.03 -6.40 -1.15
N ILE A 145 -5.59 -7.31 -0.33
CA ILE A 145 -7.01 -7.68 -0.41
C ILE A 145 -7.91 -6.46 -0.21
N VAL A 146 -7.64 -5.64 0.83
CA VAL A 146 -8.45 -4.46 1.14
C VAL A 146 -8.29 -3.39 0.06
N ALA A 147 -7.07 -3.16 -0.43
CA ALA A 147 -6.81 -2.20 -1.50
C ALA A 147 -7.54 -2.59 -2.81
N THR A 148 -7.49 -3.87 -3.20
CA THR A 148 -8.17 -4.35 -4.41
C THR A 148 -9.70 -4.44 -4.29
N ALA A 149 -10.23 -4.49 -3.06
CA ALA A 149 -11.65 -4.39 -2.78
C ALA A 149 -12.17 -2.92 -2.74
N SER A 150 -11.30 -1.94 -2.95
CA SER A 150 -11.62 -0.52 -2.88
C SER A 150 -11.72 0.10 -4.27
N ASP A 151 -12.61 1.08 -4.43
CA ASP A 151 -12.71 1.85 -5.68
C ASP A 151 -11.42 2.66 -5.92
N ARG A 152 -10.74 3.07 -4.83
CA ARG A 152 -9.50 3.86 -4.89
C ARG A 152 -8.56 3.50 -3.75
N MET A 153 -7.25 3.60 -4.03
CA MET A 153 -6.19 3.53 -3.01
C MET A 153 -5.39 4.83 -2.96
N LEU A 154 -5.39 5.49 -1.81
CA LEU A 154 -4.55 6.64 -1.49
C LEU A 154 -3.38 6.21 -0.60
N VAL A 155 -2.18 6.38 -1.09
CA VAL A 155 -0.96 6.11 -0.33
C VAL A 155 -0.57 7.35 0.48
N ILE A 156 -0.12 7.17 1.72
CA ILE A 156 0.41 8.23 2.58
C ILE A 156 1.81 7.87 3.04
N ALA A 157 2.76 8.78 2.82
CA ALA A 157 4.16 8.52 3.17
C ALA A 157 4.93 9.81 3.49
N ASP A 158 6.10 9.66 4.08
CA ASP A 158 7.12 10.70 4.10
C ASP A 158 8.03 10.61 2.86
N GLU A 159 8.72 11.70 2.52
CA GLU A 159 9.55 11.80 1.31
C GLU A 159 10.68 10.77 1.23
N THR A 160 11.10 10.16 2.36
CA THR A 160 12.15 9.13 2.35
C THR A 160 11.70 7.83 1.70
N LYS A 161 10.39 7.67 1.44
CA LYS A 161 9.80 6.52 0.77
C LYS A 161 9.81 6.62 -0.76
N LEU A 162 10.11 7.80 -1.30
CA LEU A 162 10.24 8.00 -2.73
C LEU A 162 11.56 7.44 -3.24
N VAL A 163 11.48 6.57 -4.24
CA VAL A 163 12.63 5.95 -4.89
C VAL A 163 12.55 6.10 -6.41
N THR A 164 13.70 6.06 -7.07
CA THR A 164 13.75 6.01 -8.55
C THR A 164 13.50 4.60 -9.09
N THR A 165 13.88 3.59 -8.31
CA THR A 165 13.73 2.17 -8.66
C THR A 165 13.46 1.42 -7.36
N LEU A 166 12.49 0.51 -7.39
CA LEU A 166 12.12 -0.33 -6.25
C LEU A 166 13.25 -1.31 -5.87
N GLY A 167 13.27 -1.75 -4.60
CA GLY A 167 14.10 -2.87 -4.14
C GLY A 167 15.20 -2.51 -3.15
N ALA A 168 15.44 -1.25 -2.83
CA ALA A 168 16.34 -0.87 -1.73
C ALA A 168 15.79 -1.37 -0.38
N PHE A 169 14.47 -1.25 -0.19
CA PHE A 169 13.76 -1.97 0.87
C PHE A 169 13.60 -3.45 0.49
N PRO A 170 13.87 -4.40 1.39
CA PRO A 170 13.70 -5.83 1.08
C PRO A 170 12.25 -6.13 0.68
N LEU A 171 12.05 -6.82 -0.45
CA LEU A 171 10.71 -7.22 -0.89
C LEU A 171 10.17 -8.33 0.02
N PRO A 172 9.07 -8.10 0.77
CA PRO A 172 8.45 -9.15 1.56
C PRO A 172 7.65 -10.10 0.67
N VAL A 173 7.83 -11.41 0.87
CA VAL A 173 7.06 -12.47 0.21
C VAL A 173 6.41 -13.33 1.28
N GLU A 174 5.07 -13.30 1.36
CA GLU A 174 4.30 -14.11 2.31
C GLU A 174 4.17 -15.54 1.78
N VAL A 175 4.52 -16.51 2.61
CA VAL A 175 4.60 -17.92 2.22
C VAL A 175 3.95 -18.82 3.26
N VAL A 176 3.38 -19.95 2.80
CA VAL A 176 2.85 -20.98 3.69
C VAL A 176 3.98 -21.59 4.54
N THR A 177 3.63 -22.13 5.70
CA THR A 177 4.59 -22.70 6.64
C THR A 177 5.16 -24.05 6.21
N PHE A 178 4.49 -24.75 5.31
CA PHE A 178 4.91 -26.04 4.79
C PHE A 178 5.93 -25.88 3.67
N GLY A 179 7.08 -26.54 3.79
CA GLY A 179 8.07 -26.59 2.72
C GLY A 179 8.88 -25.30 2.54
N LEU A 180 9.12 -24.52 3.58
CA LEU A 180 9.79 -23.22 3.53
C LEU A 180 11.10 -23.22 2.70
N ASN A 181 11.96 -24.23 2.89
CA ASN A 181 13.24 -24.29 2.13
C ASN A 181 13.00 -24.54 0.64
N ALA A 182 12.01 -25.37 0.28
CA ALA A 182 11.68 -25.61 -1.13
C ALA A 182 11.12 -24.33 -1.78
N THR A 183 10.20 -23.64 -1.07
CA THR A 183 9.63 -22.37 -1.54
C THR A 183 10.71 -21.30 -1.67
N ARG A 184 11.62 -21.17 -0.69
CA ARG A 184 12.76 -20.25 -0.76
C ARG A 184 13.62 -20.48 -1.99
N ASN A 185 14.00 -21.75 -2.27
CA ASN A 185 14.83 -22.10 -3.42
C ASN A 185 14.13 -21.77 -4.75
N MET A 186 12.81 -21.95 -4.83
CA MET A 186 12.01 -21.55 -6.01
C MET A 186 11.96 -20.04 -6.17
N ILE A 187 11.80 -19.28 -5.08
CA ILE A 187 11.86 -17.81 -5.11
C ILE A 187 13.23 -17.36 -5.62
N GLU A 188 14.33 -17.91 -5.09
CA GLU A 188 15.70 -17.59 -5.51
C GLU A 188 15.91 -17.83 -7.01
N MET A 189 15.46 -18.97 -7.52
CA MET A 189 15.59 -19.34 -8.93
C MET A 189 14.78 -18.41 -9.84
N LEU A 190 13.48 -18.23 -9.56
CA LEU A 190 12.61 -17.44 -10.44
C LEU A 190 12.90 -15.95 -10.34
N ALA A 191 13.32 -15.44 -9.18
CA ALA A 191 13.77 -14.06 -9.04
C ALA A 191 15.05 -13.81 -9.86
N ALA A 192 15.99 -14.79 -9.89
CA ALA A 192 17.19 -14.68 -10.72
C ALA A 192 16.86 -14.63 -12.22
N ASP A 193 15.87 -15.41 -12.69
CA ASP A 193 15.37 -15.36 -14.07
C ASP A 193 14.72 -14.01 -14.39
N ALA A 194 14.09 -13.35 -13.42
CA ALA A 194 13.57 -11.99 -13.51
C ALA A 194 14.63 -10.89 -13.28
N GLY A 195 15.92 -11.25 -13.25
CA GLY A 195 17.02 -10.29 -13.06
C GLY A 195 17.29 -9.85 -11.63
N CYS A 196 16.63 -10.45 -10.63
CA CYS A 196 16.75 -10.09 -9.21
C CYS A 196 17.59 -11.12 -8.47
N GLN A 197 18.66 -10.67 -7.79
CA GLN A 197 19.54 -11.53 -7.00
C GLN A 197 19.80 -10.90 -5.65
N GLY A 198 19.90 -11.73 -4.60
CA GLY A 198 20.21 -11.25 -3.26
C GLY A 198 19.84 -12.26 -2.17
N ASP A 199 20.09 -11.90 -0.93
CA ASP A 199 19.77 -12.74 0.23
C ASP A 199 18.23 -12.83 0.41
N ILE A 200 17.75 -14.05 0.64
CA ILE A 200 16.35 -14.32 0.99
C ILE A 200 16.32 -14.83 2.42
N ARG A 201 15.77 -14.02 3.34
CA ARG A 201 15.81 -14.27 4.79
C ARG A 201 14.43 -14.49 5.34
N LEU A 202 14.25 -15.56 6.12
CA LEU A 202 13.03 -15.77 6.89
C LEU A 202 12.93 -14.66 7.96
N ARG A 203 11.79 -13.98 8.01
CA ARG A 203 11.56 -12.89 8.99
C ARG A 203 11.43 -13.44 10.40
N HIS A 204 12.12 -12.80 11.34
CA HIS A 204 12.09 -13.13 12.76
C HIS A 204 11.67 -11.92 13.59
N LEU A 205 11.10 -12.19 14.74
CA LEU A 205 10.86 -11.21 15.79
C LEU A 205 12.20 -10.89 16.51
N PRO A 206 12.27 -9.76 17.25
CA PRO A 206 13.48 -9.40 18.00
C PRO A 206 13.94 -10.45 19.03
N ASP A 207 13.03 -11.31 19.51
CA ASP A 207 13.32 -12.42 20.42
C ASP A 207 13.86 -13.67 19.72
N GLY A 208 14.02 -13.63 18.37
CA GLY A 208 14.52 -14.72 17.55
C GLY A 208 13.44 -15.72 17.08
N ASN A 209 12.20 -15.60 17.53
CA ASN A 209 11.09 -16.42 17.03
C ASN A 209 10.74 -16.06 15.58
N VAL A 210 10.28 -17.05 14.80
CA VAL A 210 9.81 -16.80 13.44
C VAL A 210 8.58 -15.90 13.48
N PHE A 211 8.62 -14.81 12.71
CA PHE A 211 7.48 -13.92 12.55
C PHE A 211 6.31 -14.66 11.88
N LYS A 212 5.10 -14.44 12.40
CA LYS A 212 3.86 -14.92 11.81
C LYS A 212 2.95 -13.78 11.45
N THR A 213 2.41 -13.81 10.21
CA THR A 213 1.38 -12.87 9.78
C THR A 213 0.07 -13.12 10.53
N ASP A 214 -0.86 -12.17 10.49
CA ASP A 214 -2.21 -12.33 11.04
C ASP A 214 -3.00 -13.50 10.38
N SER A 215 -2.54 -13.97 9.21
CA SER A 215 -3.07 -15.13 8.49
C SER A 215 -2.35 -16.45 8.83
N GLY A 216 -1.37 -16.42 9.75
CA GLY A 216 -0.61 -17.59 10.23
C GLY A 216 0.55 -18.02 9.32
N ASN A 217 0.85 -17.27 8.28
CA ASN A 217 1.93 -17.53 7.33
C ASN A 217 3.28 -17.02 7.82
N CYS A 218 4.34 -17.28 7.06
CA CYS A 218 5.67 -16.72 7.24
C CYS A 218 5.94 -15.64 6.19
N ILE A 219 7.02 -14.87 6.37
CA ILE A 219 7.51 -13.91 5.38
C ILE A 219 8.98 -14.21 5.09
N PHE A 220 9.34 -14.25 3.81
CA PHE A 220 10.70 -14.08 3.36
C PHE A 220 10.94 -12.62 2.99
N ASP A 221 11.97 -12.00 3.56
CA ASP A 221 12.48 -10.70 3.16
C ASP A 221 13.56 -10.89 2.10
N CYS A 222 13.27 -10.48 0.86
CA CYS A 222 14.14 -10.65 -0.30
C CYS A 222 14.98 -9.38 -0.51
N HIS A 223 16.27 -9.43 -0.21
CA HIS A 223 17.22 -8.31 -0.27
C HIS A 223 17.82 -8.16 -1.67
N PHE A 224 17.01 -7.82 -2.66
CA PHE A 224 17.46 -7.70 -4.05
C PHE A 224 18.24 -6.40 -4.32
N GLY A 225 18.05 -5.36 -3.49
CA GLY A 225 18.71 -4.06 -3.62
C GLY A 225 18.18 -3.22 -4.80
N ARG A 226 17.72 -3.86 -5.89
CA ARG A 226 17.15 -3.23 -7.07
C ARG A 226 16.23 -4.21 -7.80
N ILE A 227 15.08 -3.72 -8.25
CA ILE A 227 14.09 -4.46 -9.05
C ILE A 227 13.79 -3.61 -10.29
N ASP A 228 14.39 -3.97 -11.43
CA ASP A 228 14.26 -3.21 -12.67
C ASP A 228 12.94 -3.50 -13.40
N ASP A 229 12.43 -4.72 -13.28
CA ASP A 229 11.17 -5.19 -13.87
C ASP A 229 10.29 -5.82 -12.77
N PRO A 230 9.57 -4.98 -11.99
CA PRO A 230 8.73 -5.48 -10.91
C PRO A 230 7.52 -6.28 -11.41
N GLU A 231 7.04 -6.02 -12.62
CA GLU A 231 5.94 -6.74 -13.25
C GLU A 231 6.32 -8.20 -13.50
N SER A 232 7.45 -8.44 -14.15
CA SER A 232 7.97 -9.80 -14.41
C SER A 232 8.27 -10.55 -13.10
N LEU A 233 8.80 -9.86 -12.08
CA LEU A 233 9.06 -10.48 -10.77
C LEU A 233 7.77 -10.86 -10.06
N ASP A 234 6.76 -9.98 -10.05
CA ASP A 234 5.44 -10.23 -9.45
C ASP A 234 4.77 -11.46 -10.08
N GLU A 235 4.78 -11.52 -11.42
CA GLU A 235 4.24 -12.67 -12.17
C GLU A 235 4.98 -13.95 -11.81
N ALA A 236 6.31 -13.94 -11.82
CA ALA A 236 7.13 -15.11 -11.50
C ALA A 236 6.85 -15.64 -10.09
N LEU A 237 6.77 -14.75 -9.08
CA LEU A 237 6.49 -15.13 -7.70
C LEU A 237 5.10 -15.77 -7.53
N LYS A 238 4.10 -15.32 -8.27
CA LYS A 238 2.72 -15.86 -8.23
C LYS A 238 2.61 -17.30 -8.76
N PHE A 239 3.57 -17.76 -9.56
CA PHE A 239 3.60 -19.16 -10.04
C PHE A 239 4.14 -20.15 -9.01
N ILE A 240 4.69 -19.72 -7.88
CA ILE A 240 5.26 -20.59 -6.85
C ILE A 240 4.15 -21.07 -5.90
N PRO A 241 3.84 -22.37 -5.85
CA PRO A 241 2.71 -22.88 -5.04
C PRO A 241 2.79 -22.55 -3.54
N GLY A 242 4.00 -22.37 -2.99
CA GLY A 242 4.21 -22.01 -1.59
C GLY A 242 4.11 -20.51 -1.30
N VAL A 243 4.06 -19.67 -2.31
CA VAL A 243 3.86 -18.21 -2.16
C VAL A 243 2.37 -17.92 -2.05
N VAL A 244 2.01 -17.14 -1.05
CA VAL A 244 0.64 -16.65 -0.83
C VAL A 244 0.45 -15.32 -1.53
N GLU A 245 1.37 -14.37 -1.30
CA GLU A 245 1.37 -13.04 -1.90
C GLU A 245 2.75 -12.39 -1.72
N ASN A 246 3.04 -11.36 -2.50
CA ASN A 246 4.26 -10.59 -2.39
C ASN A 246 3.98 -9.09 -2.19
N GLY A 247 5.00 -8.36 -1.75
CA GLY A 247 4.91 -6.94 -1.39
C GLY A 247 4.91 -5.95 -2.56
N LEU A 248 4.92 -6.40 -3.82
CA LEU A 248 4.77 -5.52 -4.98
C LEU A 248 3.29 -5.17 -5.17
N PHE A 249 2.97 -3.87 -5.13
CA PHE A 249 1.63 -3.33 -5.39
C PHE A 249 1.71 -2.54 -6.69
N LEU A 250 1.34 -3.18 -7.79
CA LEU A 250 1.48 -2.67 -9.16
C LEU A 250 0.10 -2.33 -9.72
N GLY A 251 -0.08 -1.09 -10.19
CA GLY A 251 -1.35 -0.61 -10.75
C GLY A 251 -2.52 -0.59 -9.76
N ILE A 252 -2.25 -0.50 -8.44
CA ILE A 252 -3.27 -0.50 -7.39
C ILE A 252 -3.46 0.89 -6.80
N ALA A 253 -2.37 1.66 -6.64
CA ALA A 253 -2.43 2.99 -6.06
C ALA A 253 -2.87 4.04 -7.10
N ASP A 254 -3.88 4.85 -6.75
CA ASP A 254 -4.38 5.94 -7.60
C ASP A 254 -3.62 7.24 -7.36
N ALA A 255 -3.22 7.47 -6.11
CA ALA A 255 -2.46 8.65 -5.72
C ALA A 255 -1.62 8.40 -4.48
N ALA A 256 -0.60 9.24 -4.27
CA ALA A 256 0.19 9.27 -3.05
C ALA A 256 0.30 10.69 -2.51
N VAL A 257 0.01 10.86 -1.21
CA VAL A 257 0.24 12.09 -0.46
C VAL A 257 1.57 11.95 0.27
N ILE A 258 2.52 12.79 -0.09
CA ILE A 258 3.88 12.76 0.42
C ILE A 258 4.11 13.98 1.32
N GLY A 259 4.39 13.73 2.59
CA GLY A 259 4.91 14.74 3.49
C GLY A 259 6.40 14.90 3.29
N GLY A 260 6.85 16.11 2.98
CA GLY A 260 8.26 16.42 2.75
C GLY A 260 8.73 17.61 3.58
N SER A 261 10.03 17.85 3.57
CA SER A 261 10.68 18.99 4.23
C SER A 261 10.14 20.34 3.74
N ASP A 262 9.78 20.43 2.46
CA ASP A 262 9.28 21.64 1.81
C ASP A 262 7.74 21.74 1.77
N GLY A 263 7.05 20.79 2.41
CA GLY A 263 5.59 20.75 2.46
C GLY A 263 5.00 19.42 1.99
N ILE A 264 3.76 19.47 1.51
CA ILE A 264 3.01 18.30 1.03
C ILE A 264 2.97 18.31 -0.50
N SER A 265 3.30 17.17 -1.10
CA SER A 265 3.06 16.92 -2.52
C SER A 265 2.05 15.78 -2.72
N VAL A 266 1.35 15.80 -3.84
CA VAL A 266 0.43 14.73 -4.24
C VAL A 266 0.87 14.23 -5.60
N LEU A 267 1.20 12.95 -5.67
CA LEU A 267 1.46 12.22 -6.91
C LEU A 267 0.15 11.55 -7.33
N SER A 268 -0.19 11.58 -8.60
CA SER A 268 -1.35 10.86 -9.15
C SER A 268 -0.90 10.00 -10.33
N ALA A 269 -1.51 8.82 -10.48
CA ALA A 269 -1.34 8.02 -11.68
C ALA A 269 -1.82 8.84 -12.89
N SER A 270 -0.95 9.06 -13.87
CA SER A 270 -1.36 9.58 -15.17
C SER A 270 -2.02 8.43 -15.92
N TYR A 271 -3.33 8.23 -15.74
CA TYR A 271 -4.09 7.45 -16.71
C TYR A 271 -4.05 8.25 -18.02
N GLY A 272 -3.44 7.65 -19.07
CA GLY A 272 -3.21 8.32 -20.33
C GLY A 272 -4.48 9.02 -20.81
N GLU A 273 -4.41 10.35 -20.95
CA GLU A 273 -5.25 11.07 -21.88
C GLU A 273 -4.86 10.52 -23.25
N GLU A 274 -5.60 9.53 -23.76
CA GLU A 274 -5.60 9.27 -25.20
C GLU A 274 -6.03 10.59 -25.83
N ALA A 275 -5.06 11.27 -26.42
CA ALA A 275 -5.32 12.44 -27.26
C ALA A 275 -6.32 12.00 -28.34
N GLU A 276 -7.58 12.41 -28.22
CA GLU A 276 -8.47 12.50 -29.34
C GLU A 276 -7.83 13.48 -30.34
N ALA A 277 -7.02 12.93 -31.23
CA ALA A 277 -6.59 13.61 -32.45
C ALA A 277 -7.79 13.58 -33.39
N GLY A 278 -8.57 14.71 -33.41
CA GLY A 278 -9.58 15.00 -34.41
C GLY A 278 -8.96 15.31 -35.78
#